data_a34ebddd3123125094e703a293202dbb
#
_entry.id   a34ebddd3123125094e703a293202dbb
#
_cell.length_a   1.000
_cell.length_b   1.000
_cell.length_c   1.000
_cell.angle_alpha   90.00
_cell.angle_beta   90.00
_cell.angle_gamma   90.00
#
_symmetry.space_group_name_H-M   'P 1'
#
loop_
_entity.id
_entity.type
_entity.pdbx_description
1 polymer ?
#
loop_
_entity_poly.entity_id
_entity_poly.type
_entity_poly.pdbx_seq_one_letter_code
_entity_poly.pdbx_strand_id
1 'polypeptide(L)'
;MIKSITIEDFRNHKKKKTKFACLTAYDASLSELMSKAGVELILVGDSLGMVVQGHDSTIPVSMEDLLYHLRCVKRGNLGSHIMADMPFMSYATENLAYDNAMRLMQAGANSVKVEGGEWILKTTELLSQRGIPVCAHLGLTPQSVNRLGGYYVQGRDLEDKNRILSEAKQLENAGAEIILLECVPASLAEEISFSLSIPTIGIGAGSATDGQIMVCYDAIGAYSWDDQPQPKFVKNFMNGSNSIFEAFEKYVSEVKNLKFPSADNSF
;
A
#
# COMPACT_ATOMS: atom_id res chain seq x y z
N MET A 1 -10.55 -6.26 -24.51
CA MET A 1 -10.71 -5.92 -23.08
C MET A 1 -9.35 -6.06 -22.42
N ILE A 2 -8.90 -5.08 -21.65
CA ILE A 2 -7.68 -5.21 -20.84
C ILE A 2 -7.98 -6.26 -19.77
N LYS A 3 -7.11 -7.28 -19.64
CA LYS A 3 -7.24 -8.31 -18.60
C LYS A 3 -7.06 -7.65 -17.23
N SER A 4 -8.00 -7.85 -16.31
CA SER A 4 -7.87 -7.36 -14.94
C SER A 4 -6.75 -8.11 -14.20
N ILE A 5 -5.94 -7.37 -13.45
CA ILE A 5 -4.87 -7.91 -12.63
C ILE A 5 -5.47 -8.50 -11.34
N THR A 6 -5.01 -9.68 -10.97
CA THR A 6 -5.50 -10.48 -9.85
C THR A 6 -4.38 -10.75 -8.83
N ILE A 7 -4.73 -11.27 -7.67
CA ILE A 7 -3.74 -11.72 -6.65
C ILE A 7 -2.77 -12.75 -7.24
N GLU A 8 -3.24 -13.64 -8.12
CA GLU A 8 -2.36 -14.65 -8.76
C GLU A 8 -1.32 -14.01 -9.67
N ASP A 9 -1.63 -12.88 -10.32
CA ASP A 9 -0.64 -12.15 -11.11
C ASP A 9 0.51 -11.62 -10.21
N PHE A 10 0.22 -11.14 -8.99
CA PHE A 10 1.26 -10.74 -8.02
C PHE A 10 2.08 -11.92 -7.49
N ARG A 11 1.45 -13.05 -7.20
CA ARG A 11 2.17 -14.29 -6.86
C ARG A 11 3.11 -14.72 -8.00
N ASN A 12 2.69 -14.52 -9.25
CA ASN A 12 3.53 -14.79 -10.42
C ASN A 12 4.70 -13.82 -10.54
N HIS A 13 4.52 -12.52 -10.19
CA HIS A 13 5.63 -11.57 -10.10
C HIS A 13 6.69 -12.06 -9.11
N LYS A 14 6.28 -12.48 -7.91
CA LYS A 14 7.19 -13.04 -6.91
C LYS A 14 7.93 -14.27 -7.41
N LYS A 15 7.22 -15.27 -7.95
CA LYS A 15 7.81 -16.49 -8.51
C LYS A 15 8.84 -16.21 -9.60
N LYS A 16 8.56 -15.23 -10.46
CA LYS A 16 9.43 -14.81 -11.57
C LYS A 16 10.49 -13.80 -11.18
N LYS A 17 10.47 -13.33 -9.92
CA LYS A 17 11.34 -12.26 -9.42
C LYS A 17 11.26 -10.97 -10.27
N THR A 18 10.07 -10.63 -10.76
CA THR A 18 9.80 -9.39 -11.49
C THR A 18 9.08 -8.40 -10.58
N LYS A 19 9.39 -7.11 -10.75
CA LYS A 19 8.80 -6.06 -9.91
C LYS A 19 7.47 -5.56 -10.50
N PHE A 20 6.59 -5.07 -9.62
CA PHE A 20 5.34 -4.42 -9.98
C PHE A 20 5.20 -3.06 -9.29
N ALA A 21 4.49 -2.14 -9.95
CA ALA A 21 4.33 -0.77 -9.50
C ALA A 21 2.94 -0.53 -8.92
N CYS A 22 2.89 0.13 -7.76
CA CYS A 22 1.68 0.48 -7.05
C CYS A 22 1.64 1.99 -6.80
N LEU A 23 0.48 2.61 -6.92
CA LEU A 23 0.23 4.00 -6.52
C LEU A 23 -1.09 4.11 -5.77
N THR A 24 -1.21 5.11 -4.89
CA THR A 24 -2.54 5.47 -4.39
C THR A 24 -3.31 6.24 -5.46
N ALA A 25 -4.65 6.17 -5.44
CA ALA A 25 -5.50 7.07 -6.22
C ALA A 25 -6.81 7.34 -5.47
N TYR A 26 -7.41 8.48 -5.78
CA TYR A 26 -8.60 8.95 -5.06
C TYR A 26 -9.74 9.40 -6.00
N ASP A 27 -9.51 9.40 -7.30
CA ASP A 27 -10.49 9.82 -8.31
C ASP A 27 -10.39 9.02 -9.62
N ALA A 28 -11.38 9.21 -10.49
CA ALA A 28 -11.48 8.47 -11.74
C ALA A 28 -10.40 8.86 -12.76
N SER A 29 -10.04 10.14 -12.83
CA SER A 29 -9.10 10.65 -13.85
C SER A 29 -7.69 10.14 -13.61
N LEU A 30 -7.18 10.21 -12.36
CA LEU A 30 -5.88 9.67 -12.00
C LEU A 30 -5.86 8.15 -12.12
N SER A 31 -6.94 7.46 -11.71
CA SER A 31 -7.06 6.00 -11.84
C SER A 31 -6.94 5.54 -13.30
N GLU A 32 -7.57 6.28 -14.24
CA GLU A 32 -7.48 5.99 -15.66
C GLU A 32 -6.06 6.19 -16.21
N LEU A 33 -5.42 7.32 -15.86
CA LEU A 33 -4.05 7.61 -16.28
C LEU A 33 -3.06 6.57 -15.74
N MET A 34 -3.17 6.18 -14.46
CA MET A 34 -2.35 5.15 -13.86
C MET A 34 -2.52 3.79 -14.54
N SER A 35 -3.76 3.39 -14.80
CA SER A 35 -4.02 2.13 -15.49
C SER A 35 -3.41 2.11 -16.90
N LYS A 36 -3.49 3.24 -17.63
CA LYS A 36 -2.86 3.41 -18.95
C LYS A 36 -1.34 3.40 -18.87
N ALA A 37 -0.75 3.98 -17.83
CA ALA A 37 0.70 3.99 -17.60
C ALA A 37 1.27 2.65 -17.15
N GLY A 38 0.41 1.66 -16.86
CA GLY A 38 0.82 0.30 -16.49
C GLY A 38 1.06 0.11 -15.00
N VAL A 39 0.43 0.92 -14.14
CA VAL A 39 0.37 0.67 -12.69
C VAL A 39 -0.46 -0.57 -12.45
N GLU A 40 0.13 -1.58 -11.80
CA GLU A 40 -0.53 -2.87 -11.59
C GLU A 40 -1.50 -2.86 -10.41
N LEU A 41 -1.20 -2.11 -9.35
CA LEU A 41 -2.05 -2.01 -8.17
C LEU A 41 -2.33 -0.54 -7.84
N ILE A 42 -3.61 -0.22 -7.68
CA ILE A 42 -4.07 1.09 -7.22
C ILE A 42 -4.65 0.92 -5.81
N LEU A 43 -4.07 1.64 -4.85
CA LEU A 43 -4.57 1.69 -3.47
C LEU A 43 -5.48 2.90 -3.28
N VAL A 44 -6.72 2.66 -2.88
CA VAL A 44 -7.56 3.72 -2.31
C VAL A 44 -7.24 3.77 -0.82
N GLY A 45 -6.28 4.64 -0.48
CA GLY A 45 -5.68 4.70 0.85
C GLY A 45 -6.32 5.75 1.75
N ASP A 46 -6.28 5.53 3.07
CA ASP A 46 -6.69 6.53 4.06
C ASP A 46 -5.73 7.75 4.13
N SER A 47 -4.60 7.68 3.44
CA SER A 47 -3.77 8.85 3.11
C SER A 47 -4.56 9.97 2.42
N LEU A 48 -5.74 9.67 1.84
CA LEU A 48 -6.69 10.69 1.35
C LEU A 48 -7.02 11.75 2.42
N GLY A 49 -7.04 11.37 3.69
CA GLY A 49 -7.25 12.28 4.80
C GLY A 49 -6.25 13.44 4.79
N MET A 50 -4.98 13.13 4.55
CA MET A 50 -3.92 14.14 4.50
C MET A 50 -3.88 14.87 3.14
N VAL A 51 -3.81 14.14 2.04
CA VAL A 51 -3.51 14.73 0.73
C VAL A 51 -4.72 15.23 -0.05
N VAL A 52 -5.95 14.85 0.35
CA VAL A 52 -7.20 15.31 -0.31
C VAL A 52 -8.05 16.13 0.64
N GLN A 53 -8.22 15.68 1.90
CA GLN A 53 -9.09 16.35 2.88
C GLN A 53 -8.36 17.41 3.72
N GLY A 54 -7.00 17.41 3.73
CA GLY A 54 -6.19 18.38 4.46
C GLY A 54 -6.13 18.16 5.98
N HIS A 55 -6.32 16.92 6.44
CA HIS A 55 -6.13 16.55 7.84
C HIS A 55 -4.65 16.33 8.17
N ASP A 56 -4.29 16.46 9.44
CA ASP A 56 -2.92 16.22 9.93
C ASP A 56 -2.53 14.74 10.02
N SER A 57 -3.50 13.83 9.85
CA SER A 57 -3.30 12.38 9.92
C SER A 57 -4.39 11.61 9.15
N THR A 58 -4.21 10.30 9.04
CA THR A 58 -5.21 9.40 8.39
C THR A 58 -6.39 9.07 9.32
N ILE A 59 -6.29 9.32 10.63
CA ILE A 59 -7.27 8.92 11.64
C ILE A 59 -8.70 9.45 11.40
N PRO A 60 -8.91 10.71 10.95
CA PRO A 60 -10.26 11.23 10.73
C PRO A 60 -11.03 10.60 9.57
N VAL A 61 -10.36 9.85 8.68
CA VAL A 61 -11.00 9.27 7.49
C VAL A 61 -12.07 8.25 7.89
N SER A 62 -13.29 8.49 7.42
CA SER A 62 -14.43 7.57 7.65
C SER A 62 -14.55 6.49 6.56
N MET A 63 -15.30 5.44 6.87
CA MET A 63 -15.69 4.44 5.86
C MET A 63 -16.45 5.05 4.67
N GLU A 64 -17.26 6.08 4.92
CA GLU A 64 -18.04 6.73 3.88
C GLU A 64 -17.14 7.53 2.92
N ASP A 65 -16.12 8.21 3.44
CA ASP A 65 -15.12 8.89 2.63
C ASP A 65 -14.41 7.88 1.73
N LEU A 66 -13.93 6.79 2.33
CA LEU A 66 -13.21 5.77 1.57
C LEU A 66 -14.09 5.12 0.50
N LEU A 67 -15.33 4.79 0.81
CA LEU A 67 -16.30 4.24 -0.15
C LEU A 67 -16.60 5.22 -1.28
N TYR A 68 -16.69 6.52 -1.01
CA TYR A 68 -16.88 7.54 -2.04
C TYR A 68 -15.72 7.53 -3.04
N HIS A 69 -14.48 7.65 -2.53
CA HIS A 69 -13.27 7.66 -3.35
C HIS A 69 -13.06 6.33 -4.10
N LEU A 70 -13.33 5.19 -3.44
CA LEU A 70 -13.25 3.87 -4.08
C LEU A 70 -14.17 3.76 -5.30
N ARG A 71 -15.41 4.24 -5.18
CA ARG A 71 -16.34 4.24 -6.32
C ARG A 71 -15.88 5.15 -7.45
N CYS A 72 -15.21 6.28 -7.14
CA CYS A 72 -14.60 7.16 -8.14
C CYS A 72 -13.45 6.45 -8.86
N VAL A 73 -12.49 5.90 -8.12
CA VAL A 73 -11.37 5.14 -8.65
C VAL A 73 -11.84 3.97 -9.52
N LYS A 74 -12.86 3.22 -9.06
CA LYS A 74 -13.42 2.08 -9.81
C LYS A 74 -13.96 2.47 -11.18
N ARG A 75 -14.58 3.65 -11.33
CA ARG A 75 -15.11 4.11 -12.62
C ARG A 75 -14.00 4.41 -13.63
N GLY A 76 -12.85 4.89 -13.19
CA GLY A 76 -11.70 5.19 -14.05
C GLY A 76 -10.77 4.01 -14.30
N ASN A 77 -10.86 2.95 -13.51
CA ASN A 77 -9.94 1.81 -13.58
C ASN A 77 -10.13 1.00 -14.86
N LEU A 78 -9.03 0.78 -15.58
CA LEU A 78 -9.03 0.01 -16.84
C LEU A 78 -8.46 -1.42 -16.69
N GLY A 79 -8.21 -1.89 -15.46
CA GLY A 79 -7.76 -3.27 -15.23
C GLY A 79 -6.70 -3.43 -14.16
N SER A 80 -6.21 -2.35 -13.54
CA SER A 80 -5.36 -2.44 -12.35
C SER A 80 -6.12 -3.11 -11.21
N HIS A 81 -5.41 -3.82 -10.34
CA HIS A 81 -5.98 -4.34 -9.10
C HIS A 81 -6.30 -3.21 -8.15
N ILE A 82 -7.53 -3.12 -7.67
CA ILE A 82 -7.93 -2.09 -6.69
C ILE A 82 -7.85 -2.70 -5.29
N MET A 83 -6.97 -2.16 -4.47
CA MET A 83 -6.91 -2.40 -3.03
C MET A 83 -7.56 -1.23 -2.30
N ALA A 84 -8.32 -1.48 -1.25
CA ALA A 84 -8.94 -0.44 -0.43
C ALA A 84 -8.51 -0.55 1.02
N ASP A 85 -8.12 0.56 1.63
CA ASP A 85 -7.85 0.60 3.06
C ASP A 85 -9.11 0.37 3.88
N MET A 86 -8.95 -0.29 4.99
CA MET A 86 -9.92 -0.23 6.09
C MET A 86 -9.48 0.91 7.02
N PRO A 87 -10.25 2.02 7.12
CA PRO A 87 -9.88 3.17 7.96
C PRO A 87 -9.70 2.82 9.42
N PHE A 88 -9.06 3.72 10.16
CA PHE A 88 -8.80 3.57 11.59
C PHE A 88 -10.03 3.06 12.34
N MET A 89 -9.85 1.98 13.14
CA MET A 89 -10.88 1.31 13.95
C MET A 89 -12.07 0.71 13.17
N SER A 90 -12.10 0.76 11.85
CA SER A 90 -13.17 0.12 11.06
C SER A 90 -13.11 -1.41 11.06
N TYR A 91 -12.07 -1.99 11.66
CA TYR A 91 -11.84 -3.43 11.83
C TYR A 91 -11.46 -3.80 13.27
N ALA A 92 -11.92 -2.99 14.26
CA ALA A 92 -11.61 -3.19 15.66
C ALA A 92 -12.20 -4.47 16.27
N THR A 93 -13.25 -5.00 15.67
CA THR A 93 -13.84 -6.29 16.00
C THR A 93 -14.05 -7.12 14.75
N GLU A 94 -14.12 -8.44 14.89
CA GLU A 94 -14.32 -9.37 13.76
C GLU A 94 -15.60 -9.03 12.95
N ASN A 95 -16.71 -8.75 13.62
CA ASN A 95 -17.96 -8.40 12.96
C ASN A 95 -17.85 -7.07 12.19
N LEU A 96 -17.25 -6.06 12.80
CA LEU A 96 -17.05 -4.76 12.18
C LEU A 96 -16.11 -4.87 10.96
N ALA A 97 -15.03 -5.66 11.09
CA ALA A 97 -14.11 -5.94 10.00
C ALA A 97 -14.82 -6.62 8.82
N TYR A 98 -15.65 -7.61 9.12
CA TYR A 98 -16.41 -8.34 8.11
C TYR A 98 -17.39 -7.44 7.36
N ASP A 99 -18.21 -6.67 8.09
CA ASP A 99 -19.21 -5.77 7.50
C ASP A 99 -18.55 -4.69 6.63
N ASN A 100 -17.47 -4.08 7.11
CA ASN A 100 -16.78 -3.03 6.36
C ASN A 100 -16.00 -3.59 5.16
N ALA A 101 -15.30 -4.73 5.29
CA ALA A 101 -14.64 -5.37 4.17
C ALA A 101 -15.64 -5.77 3.07
N MET A 102 -16.80 -6.32 3.44
CA MET A 102 -17.89 -6.63 2.51
C MET A 102 -18.33 -5.38 1.73
N ARG A 103 -18.52 -4.25 2.41
CA ARG A 103 -18.90 -2.98 1.78
C ARG A 103 -17.86 -2.49 0.77
N LEU A 104 -16.57 -2.61 1.10
CA LEU A 104 -15.47 -2.26 0.20
C LEU A 104 -15.43 -3.16 -1.04
N MET A 105 -15.56 -4.48 -0.86
CA MET A 105 -15.61 -5.42 -1.98
C MET A 105 -16.81 -5.16 -2.89
N GLN A 106 -17.99 -4.89 -2.33
CA GLN A 106 -19.20 -4.54 -3.09
C GLN A 106 -19.05 -3.20 -3.82
N ALA A 107 -18.28 -2.26 -3.29
CA ALA A 107 -17.98 -0.98 -3.94
C ALA A 107 -16.95 -1.09 -5.07
N GLY A 108 -16.30 -2.26 -5.23
CA GLY A 108 -15.43 -2.58 -6.36
C GLY A 108 -13.95 -2.79 -6.02
N ALA A 109 -13.59 -2.91 -4.75
CA ALA A 109 -12.26 -3.38 -4.35
C ALA A 109 -12.04 -4.84 -4.77
N ASN A 110 -10.78 -5.19 -5.04
CA ASN A 110 -10.35 -6.57 -5.28
C ASN A 110 -9.68 -7.18 -4.04
N SER A 111 -9.22 -6.34 -3.11
CA SER A 111 -8.65 -6.72 -1.82
C SER A 111 -8.81 -5.58 -0.82
N VAL A 112 -8.63 -5.87 0.46
CA VAL A 112 -8.62 -4.87 1.54
C VAL A 112 -7.24 -4.80 2.19
N LYS A 113 -6.86 -3.61 2.72
CA LYS A 113 -5.65 -3.44 3.52
C LYS A 113 -6.03 -3.16 4.98
N VAL A 114 -5.32 -3.79 5.91
CA VAL A 114 -5.44 -3.60 7.36
C VAL A 114 -4.07 -3.37 7.97
N GLU A 115 -3.98 -2.51 8.98
CA GLU A 115 -2.74 -2.17 9.67
C GLU A 115 -2.64 -2.88 11.00
N GLY A 116 -1.51 -3.52 11.26
CA GLY A 116 -1.18 -4.14 12.52
C GLY A 116 -0.48 -5.49 12.37
N GLY A 117 0.02 -6.01 13.49
CA GLY A 117 0.66 -7.32 13.59
C GLY A 117 -0.26 -8.35 14.23
N GLU A 118 0.13 -8.85 15.42
CA GLU A 118 -0.54 -9.94 16.12
C GLU A 118 -2.06 -9.71 16.31
N TRP A 119 -2.48 -8.50 16.62
CA TRP A 119 -3.89 -8.21 16.93
C TRP A 119 -4.85 -8.31 15.74
N ILE A 120 -4.33 -8.27 14.48
CA ILE A 120 -5.16 -8.45 13.27
C ILE A 120 -5.13 -9.89 12.73
N LEU A 121 -4.42 -10.83 13.35
CA LEU A 121 -4.32 -12.22 12.88
C LEU A 121 -5.70 -12.85 12.71
N LYS A 122 -6.55 -12.71 13.73
CA LYS A 122 -7.90 -13.29 13.70
C LYS A 122 -8.78 -12.64 12.63
N THR A 123 -8.67 -11.32 12.47
CA THR A 123 -9.36 -10.58 11.41
C THR A 123 -8.91 -11.05 10.02
N THR A 124 -7.60 -11.22 9.82
CA THR A 124 -7.03 -11.70 8.56
C THR A 124 -7.53 -13.11 8.23
N GLU A 125 -7.48 -14.01 9.19
CA GLU A 125 -8.01 -15.38 9.05
C GLU A 125 -9.50 -15.39 8.67
N LEU A 126 -10.31 -14.60 9.39
CA LEU A 126 -11.75 -14.48 9.16
C LEU A 126 -12.08 -14.02 7.73
N LEU A 127 -11.43 -12.97 7.27
CA LEU A 127 -11.65 -12.40 5.95
C LEU A 127 -11.19 -13.35 4.85
N SER A 128 -9.98 -13.91 4.99
CA SER A 128 -9.39 -14.86 4.05
C SER A 128 -10.27 -16.11 3.86
N GLN A 129 -10.75 -16.73 4.95
CA GLN A 129 -11.62 -17.90 4.91
C GLN A 129 -12.95 -17.64 4.18
N ARG A 130 -13.35 -16.38 4.04
CA ARG A 130 -14.57 -15.95 3.34
C ARG A 130 -14.31 -15.42 1.93
N GLY A 131 -13.08 -15.61 1.44
CA GLY A 131 -12.70 -15.25 0.08
C GLY A 131 -12.41 -13.76 -0.13
N ILE A 132 -12.16 -12.99 0.93
CA ILE A 132 -11.72 -11.60 0.84
C ILE A 132 -10.19 -11.58 0.93
N PRO A 133 -9.47 -11.21 -0.14
CA PRO A 133 -8.02 -11.10 -0.10
C PRO A 133 -7.58 -9.95 0.82
N VAL A 134 -6.61 -10.22 1.68
CA VAL A 134 -6.11 -9.27 2.68
C VAL A 134 -4.66 -8.90 2.40
N CYS A 135 -4.37 -7.60 2.38
CA CYS A 135 -3.03 -7.06 2.53
C CYS A 135 -2.83 -6.64 3.98
N ALA A 136 -1.86 -7.20 4.67
CA ALA A 136 -1.49 -6.79 6.01
C ALA A 136 -0.33 -5.80 5.97
N HIS A 137 -0.43 -4.70 6.72
CA HIS A 137 0.52 -3.61 6.73
C HIS A 137 1.32 -3.59 8.03
N LEU A 138 2.64 -3.73 7.91
CA LEU A 138 3.62 -3.78 8.99
C LEU A 138 4.67 -2.67 8.86
N GLY A 139 5.41 -2.45 9.91
CA GLY A 139 6.39 -1.38 10.03
C GLY A 139 5.75 -0.13 10.62
N LEU A 140 5.96 1.01 9.99
CA LEU A 140 5.21 2.21 10.33
C LEU A 140 3.75 2.03 9.88
N THR A 141 2.84 2.13 10.81
CA THR A 141 1.39 2.07 10.57
C THR A 141 0.82 3.46 10.87
N PRO A 142 0.44 4.27 9.86
CA PRO A 142 -0.06 5.64 10.04
C PRO A 142 -1.24 5.75 10.99
N GLN A 143 -2.13 4.75 11.00
CA GLN A 143 -3.26 4.69 11.93
C GLN A 143 -2.83 4.58 13.40
N SER A 144 -1.59 4.15 13.66
CA SER A 144 -1.01 4.03 15.00
C SER A 144 -0.12 5.23 15.40
N VAL A 145 -0.13 6.33 14.62
CA VAL A 145 0.78 7.47 14.79
C VAL A 145 0.82 8.02 16.21
N ASN A 146 -0.34 8.08 16.89
CA ASN A 146 -0.43 8.55 18.28
C ASN A 146 0.26 7.61 19.27
N ARG A 147 0.19 6.28 19.04
CA ARG A 147 0.87 5.27 19.84
C ARG A 147 2.38 5.26 19.58
N LEU A 148 2.77 5.43 18.32
CA LEU A 148 4.17 5.44 17.89
C LEU A 148 4.87 6.76 18.24
N GLY A 149 4.12 7.82 18.55
CA GLY A 149 4.65 9.14 18.85
C GLY A 149 5.13 9.92 17.64
N GLY A 150 4.79 9.48 16.42
CA GLY A 150 5.16 10.11 15.15
C GLY A 150 5.47 9.11 14.05
N TYR A 151 5.95 9.63 12.92
CA TYR A 151 6.29 8.86 11.71
C TYR A 151 7.76 8.42 11.76
N TYR A 152 8.07 7.34 12.49
CA TYR A 152 9.43 6.85 12.70
C TYR A 152 9.66 5.50 12.03
N VAL A 153 10.92 5.26 11.61
CA VAL A 153 11.36 3.96 11.08
C VAL A 153 11.24 2.90 12.17
N GLN A 154 10.56 1.80 11.87
CA GLN A 154 10.34 0.65 12.74
C GLN A 154 11.33 -0.47 12.41
N GLY A 155 11.59 -1.37 13.37
CA GLY A 155 12.47 -2.53 13.14
C GLY A 155 13.98 -2.21 13.17
N ARG A 156 14.41 -1.12 13.82
CA ARG A 156 15.83 -0.77 13.94
C ARG A 156 16.57 -1.57 14.99
N ASP A 157 15.94 -1.82 16.13
CA ASP A 157 16.50 -2.69 17.14
C ASP A 157 16.15 -4.15 16.92
N LEU A 158 16.89 -5.04 17.59
CA LEU A 158 16.76 -6.49 17.37
C LEU A 158 15.39 -7.04 17.81
N GLU A 159 14.82 -6.50 18.87
CA GLU A 159 13.52 -6.93 19.42
C GLU A 159 12.41 -6.58 18.43
N ASP A 160 12.34 -5.32 17.99
CA ASP A 160 11.34 -4.85 17.05
C ASP A 160 11.51 -5.52 15.66
N LYS A 161 12.77 -5.71 15.19
CA LYS A 161 13.07 -6.49 13.98
C LYS A 161 12.48 -7.89 14.06
N ASN A 162 12.75 -8.63 15.15
CA ASN A 162 12.29 -10.01 15.33
C ASN A 162 10.76 -10.07 15.43
N ARG A 163 10.14 -9.07 16.08
CA ARG A 163 8.69 -8.94 16.18
C ARG A 163 8.08 -8.80 14.78
N ILE A 164 8.53 -7.84 13.96
CA ILE A 164 7.98 -7.60 12.62
C ILE A 164 8.16 -8.83 11.71
N LEU A 165 9.32 -9.49 11.77
CA LEU A 165 9.58 -10.72 11.01
C LEU A 165 8.64 -11.85 11.43
N SER A 166 8.42 -12.02 12.73
CA SER A 166 7.49 -13.03 13.26
C SER A 166 6.05 -12.74 12.85
N GLU A 167 5.60 -11.48 13.00
CA GLU A 167 4.26 -11.04 12.62
C GLU A 167 3.99 -11.24 11.14
N ALA A 168 4.96 -10.95 10.25
CA ALA A 168 4.82 -11.18 8.82
C ALA A 168 4.53 -12.66 8.49
N LYS A 169 5.25 -13.59 9.12
CA LYS A 169 5.02 -15.04 8.96
C LYS A 169 3.68 -15.49 9.52
N GLN A 170 3.29 -14.96 10.67
CA GLN A 170 2.01 -15.28 11.29
C GLN A 170 0.83 -14.79 10.43
N LEU A 171 0.96 -13.59 9.84
CA LEU A 171 -0.05 -13.03 8.93
C LEU A 171 -0.16 -13.82 7.63
N GLU A 172 0.96 -14.26 7.05
CA GLU A 172 0.93 -15.21 5.93
C GLU A 172 0.18 -16.48 6.29
N ASN A 173 0.47 -17.09 7.45
CA ASN A 173 -0.20 -18.29 7.92
C ASN A 173 -1.70 -18.05 8.22
N ALA A 174 -2.08 -16.85 8.62
CA ALA A 174 -3.47 -16.45 8.80
C ALA A 174 -4.21 -16.21 7.47
N GLY A 175 -3.51 -16.29 6.34
CA GLY A 175 -4.09 -16.17 5.00
C GLY A 175 -3.99 -14.77 4.38
N ALA A 176 -3.08 -13.91 4.85
CA ALA A 176 -2.74 -12.70 4.13
C ALA A 176 -2.21 -13.06 2.74
N GLU A 177 -2.60 -12.25 1.74
CA GLU A 177 -2.20 -12.44 0.34
C GLU A 177 -1.03 -11.56 -0.06
N ILE A 178 -0.84 -10.46 0.66
CA ILE A 178 0.24 -9.48 0.46
C ILE A 178 0.67 -8.95 1.84
N ILE A 179 1.96 -8.70 2.01
CA ILE A 179 2.48 -7.92 3.14
C ILE A 179 2.99 -6.58 2.60
N LEU A 180 2.49 -5.47 3.14
CA LEU A 180 3.02 -4.14 2.90
C LEU A 180 3.96 -3.77 4.04
N LEU A 181 5.16 -3.28 3.70
CA LEU A 181 6.20 -2.86 4.63
C LEU A 181 6.46 -1.37 4.45
N GLU A 182 6.20 -0.58 5.48
CA GLU A 182 6.45 0.86 5.45
C GLU A 182 7.53 1.27 6.45
N CYS A 183 8.47 2.09 5.98
CA CYS A 183 9.52 2.70 6.81
C CYS A 183 10.20 1.68 7.73
N VAL A 184 10.76 0.64 7.15
CA VAL A 184 11.60 -0.36 7.82
C VAL A 184 12.99 -0.39 7.18
N PRO A 185 14.05 -0.83 7.90
CA PRO A 185 15.36 -1.03 7.29
C PRO A 185 15.29 -1.93 6.06
N ALA A 186 15.98 -1.56 4.98
CA ALA A 186 16.00 -2.32 3.72
C ALA A 186 16.43 -3.79 3.93
N SER A 187 17.36 -4.05 4.85
CA SER A 187 17.79 -5.40 5.21
C SER A 187 16.69 -6.23 5.87
N LEU A 188 15.83 -5.61 6.70
CA LEU A 188 14.69 -6.28 7.30
C LEU A 188 13.62 -6.61 6.23
N ALA A 189 13.33 -5.66 5.35
CA ALA A 189 12.38 -5.88 4.26
C ALA A 189 12.85 -6.98 3.30
N GLU A 190 14.15 -7.06 3.03
CA GLU A 190 14.76 -8.14 2.25
C GLU A 190 14.57 -9.49 2.93
N GLU A 191 14.91 -9.61 4.23
CA GLU A 191 14.75 -10.85 5.01
C GLU A 191 13.30 -11.31 5.04
N ILE A 192 12.34 -10.39 5.26
CA ILE A 192 10.91 -10.70 5.22
C ILE A 192 10.51 -11.17 3.82
N SER A 193 10.88 -10.45 2.77
CA SER A 193 10.51 -10.79 1.39
C SER A 193 11.03 -12.16 0.98
N PHE A 194 12.22 -12.55 1.40
CA PHE A 194 12.77 -13.88 1.14
C PHE A 194 12.09 -14.99 1.97
N SER A 195 11.64 -14.68 3.17
CA SER A 195 11.06 -15.67 4.09
C SER A 195 9.60 -16.04 3.79
N LEU A 196 8.90 -15.20 3.02
CA LEU A 196 7.48 -15.37 2.69
C LEU A 196 7.29 -15.95 1.29
N SER A 197 6.22 -16.73 1.10
CA SER A 197 5.77 -17.22 -0.21
C SER A 197 4.86 -16.23 -0.94
N ILE A 198 4.19 -15.34 -0.18
CA ILE A 198 3.32 -14.29 -0.70
C ILE A 198 4.12 -13.03 -1.07
N PRO A 199 3.62 -12.21 -2.03
CA PRO A 199 4.30 -11.00 -2.45
C PRO A 199 4.36 -9.94 -1.33
N THR A 200 5.44 -9.13 -1.39
CA THR A 200 5.65 -7.98 -0.51
C THR A 200 5.62 -6.68 -1.31
N ILE A 201 5.07 -5.62 -0.71
CA ILE A 201 5.09 -4.25 -1.24
C ILE A 201 5.86 -3.37 -0.27
N GLY A 202 6.73 -2.50 -0.76
CA GLY A 202 7.54 -1.60 0.06
C GLY A 202 7.24 -0.13 -0.20
N ILE A 203 7.33 0.68 0.87
CA ILE A 203 7.47 2.12 0.83
C ILE A 203 8.47 2.55 1.91
N GLY A 204 9.59 3.16 1.49
CA GLY A 204 10.70 3.41 2.42
C GLY A 204 11.26 2.11 3.03
N ALA A 205 11.28 1.01 2.28
CA ALA A 205 11.68 -0.31 2.72
C ALA A 205 12.75 -0.97 1.79
N GLY A 206 13.37 -0.17 0.93
CA GLY A 206 14.36 -0.66 -0.03
C GLY A 206 13.75 -1.36 -1.24
N SER A 207 14.61 -1.79 -2.16
CA SER A 207 14.22 -2.34 -3.47
C SER A 207 14.00 -3.87 -3.47
N ALA A 208 14.22 -4.56 -2.35
CA ALA A 208 14.13 -6.02 -2.29
C ALA A 208 12.69 -6.54 -2.34
N THR A 209 11.69 -5.75 -1.90
CA THR A 209 10.27 -6.12 -1.98
C THR A 209 9.82 -6.35 -3.41
N ASP A 210 8.77 -7.16 -3.61
CA ASP A 210 8.29 -7.54 -4.94
C ASP A 210 7.60 -6.38 -5.68
N GLY A 211 6.91 -5.51 -4.94
CA GLY A 211 6.31 -4.28 -5.44
C GLY A 211 6.78 -3.04 -4.68
N GLN A 212 6.55 -1.86 -5.28
CA GLN A 212 6.78 -0.56 -4.63
C GLN A 212 5.50 0.26 -4.68
N ILE A 213 5.17 0.93 -3.58
CA ILE A 213 4.02 1.85 -3.52
C ILE A 213 4.47 3.26 -3.14
N MET A 214 3.76 4.24 -3.64
CA MET A 214 3.91 5.66 -3.28
C MET A 214 2.54 6.35 -3.30
N VAL A 215 2.39 7.38 -2.48
CA VAL A 215 1.25 8.29 -2.58
C VAL A 215 1.33 9.05 -3.90
N CYS A 216 0.26 9.05 -4.70
CA CYS A 216 0.32 9.63 -6.04
C CYS A 216 0.60 11.13 -6.03
N TYR A 217 0.11 11.86 -5.03
CA TYR A 217 0.37 13.30 -4.88
C TYR A 217 1.86 13.58 -4.62
N ASP A 218 2.56 12.69 -3.91
CA ASP A 218 4.01 12.76 -3.77
C ASP A 218 4.70 12.47 -5.10
N ALA A 219 4.24 11.43 -5.81
CA ALA A 219 4.83 11.04 -7.10
C ALA A 219 4.74 12.15 -8.16
N ILE A 220 3.68 12.97 -8.13
CA ILE A 220 3.51 14.09 -9.06
C ILE A 220 3.87 15.46 -8.46
N GLY A 221 4.36 15.51 -7.21
CA GLY A 221 4.75 16.74 -6.54
C GLY A 221 3.59 17.70 -6.28
N ALA A 222 2.38 17.17 -6.07
CA ALA A 222 1.18 17.96 -5.80
C ALA A 222 0.95 18.19 -4.29
N TYR A 223 1.55 17.37 -3.42
CA TYR A 223 1.52 17.57 -1.98
C TYR A 223 2.73 18.40 -1.54
N SER A 224 2.49 19.49 -0.79
CA SER A 224 3.56 20.34 -0.26
C SER A 224 4.10 19.75 1.05
N TRP A 225 5.43 19.74 1.17
CA TRP A 225 6.17 19.39 2.36
C TRP A 225 6.81 20.61 3.03
N ASP A 226 6.33 21.85 2.70
CA ASP A 226 6.98 23.11 3.11
C ASP A 226 7.03 23.28 4.64
N ASP A 227 6.02 22.77 5.34
CA ASP A 227 5.90 22.89 6.80
C ASP A 227 6.54 21.72 7.58
N GLN A 228 7.05 20.70 6.90
CA GLN A 228 7.67 19.52 7.51
C GLN A 228 8.71 18.87 6.58
N PRO A 229 9.70 18.13 7.14
CA PRO A 229 10.69 17.46 6.31
C PRO A 229 10.04 16.44 5.37
N GLN A 230 10.32 16.55 4.07
CA GLN A 230 9.89 15.56 3.08
C GLN A 230 10.44 14.18 3.46
N PRO A 231 9.59 13.13 3.49
CA PRO A 231 10.05 11.78 3.75
C PRO A 231 11.07 11.31 2.72
N LYS A 232 12.08 10.59 3.17
CA LYS A 232 13.20 10.10 2.35
C LYS A 232 12.73 9.30 1.13
N PHE A 233 11.65 8.54 1.26
CA PHE A 233 11.10 7.69 0.21
C PHE A 233 10.32 8.46 -0.88
N VAL A 234 10.02 9.75 -0.67
CA VAL A 234 9.29 10.57 -1.65
C VAL A 234 10.22 10.98 -2.79
N LYS A 235 9.76 10.75 -4.02
CA LYS A 235 10.41 11.21 -5.25
C LYS A 235 9.36 11.81 -6.17
N ASN A 236 9.62 13.05 -6.62
CA ASN A 236 8.77 13.73 -7.59
C ASN A 236 9.16 13.31 -9.03
N PHE A 237 8.30 12.54 -9.67
CA PHE A 237 8.50 12.03 -11.04
C PHE A 237 8.08 13.04 -12.12
N MET A 238 7.43 14.16 -11.74
CA MET A 238 7.21 15.28 -12.68
C MET A 238 8.53 15.96 -13.10
N ASN A 239 9.58 15.83 -12.30
CA ASN A 239 10.90 16.35 -12.66
C ASN A 239 11.41 15.64 -13.94
N GLY A 240 11.41 16.41 -15.05
CA GLY A 240 11.79 15.92 -16.37
C GLY A 240 10.71 15.13 -17.12
N SER A 241 9.45 15.24 -16.71
CA SER A 241 8.26 14.78 -17.43
C SER A 241 7.43 15.97 -17.90
N ASN A 242 6.73 15.82 -19.05
CA ASN A 242 5.91 16.88 -19.64
C ASN A 242 4.43 16.76 -19.25
N SER A 243 4.04 15.66 -18.64
CA SER A 243 2.66 15.39 -18.22
C SER A 243 2.63 14.44 -17.03
N ILE A 244 1.50 14.42 -16.30
CA ILE A 244 1.25 13.46 -15.21
C ILE A 244 1.32 12.01 -15.73
N PHE A 245 0.83 11.77 -16.97
CA PHE A 245 0.92 10.46 -17.59
C PHE A 245 2.36 9.99 -17.76
N GLU A 246 3.24 10.84 -18.32
CA GLU A 246 4.68 10.53 -18.44
C GLU A 246 5.34 10.32 -17.07
N ALA A 247 4.94 11.07 -16.04
CA ALA A 247 5.45 10.86 -14.68
C ALA A 247 5.09 9.47 -14.15
N PHE A 248 3.87 8.99 -14.38
CA PHE A 248 3.46 7.65 -13.99
C PHE A 248 4.17 6.56 -14.81
N GLU A 249 4.33 6.74 -16.12
CA GLU A 249 5.13 5.80 -16.94
C GLU A 249 6.58 5.72 -16.46
N LYS A 250 7.18 6.86 -16.12
CA LYS A 250 8.54 6.93 -15.57
C LYS A 250 8.63 6.20 -14.23
N TYR A 251 7.67 6.43 -13.31
CA TYR A 251 7.59 5.70 -12.05
C TYR A 251 7.54 4.18 -12.28
N VAL A 252 6.60 3.70 -13.10
CA VAL A 252 6.46 2.28 -13.44
C VAL A 252 7.75 1.71 -14.02
N SER A 253 8.36 2.43 -14.97
CA SER A 253 9.62 2.03 -15.57
C SER A 253 10.76 1.96 -14.56
N GLU A 254 10.90 2.93 -13.67
CA GLU A 254 11.96 2.94 -12.67
C GLU A 254 11.79 1.83 -11.63
N VAL A 255 10.57 1.53 -11.19
CA VAL A 255 10.29 0.39 -10.30
C VAL A 255 10.66 -0.93 -10.97
N LYS A 256 10.18 -1.17 -12.19
CA LYS A 256 10.43 -2.42 -12.92
C LYS A 256 11.89 -2.64 -13.26
N ASN A 257 12.64 -1.58 -13.47
CA ASN A 257 14.07 -1.62 -13.78
C ASN A 257 14.98 -1.45 -12.54
N LEU A 258 14.43 -1.53 -11.32
CA LEU A 258 15.18 -1.40 -10.05
C LEU A 258 15.96 -0.07 -9.93
N LYS A 259 15.47 1.00 -10.56
CA LYS A 259 16.01 2.36 -10.44
C LYS A 259 15.35 3.14 -9.30
N PHE A 260 14.16 2.73 -8.90
CA PHE A 260 13.44 3.25 -7.74
C PHE A 260 12.89 2.08 -6.91
N PRO A 261 13.01 2.14 -5.56
CA PRO A 261 13.76 3.14 -4.81
C PRO A 261 15.28 2.94 -4.97
N SER A 262 16.03 4.05 -4.91
CA SER A 262 17.48 4.05 -4.74
C SER A 262 17.85 3.98 -3.26
N ALA A 263 19.14 3.92 -2.95
CA ALA A 263 19.65 4.03 -1.56
C ALA A 263 19.21 5.36 -0.90
N ASP A 264 19.10 6.43 -1.69
CA ASP A 264 18.64 7.74 -1.20
C ASP A 264 17.15 7.73 -0.80
N ASN A 265 16.36 6.78 -1.29
CA ASN A 265 14.93 6.63 -1.00
C ASN A 265 14.63 5.48 -0.01
N SER A 266 15.66 4.93 0.66
CA SER A 266 15.54 3.75 1.53
C SER A 266 16.13 4.00 2.91
N PHE A 267 15.70 3.24 3.92
CA PHE A 267 16.23 3.31 5.29
C PHE A 267 17.13 2.13 5.61
#